data_4d357c8654d4c88297a1857a49224f1f
#
_entry.id   4d357c8654d4c88297a1857a49224f1f
#
_cell.length_a   1.000
_cell.length_b   1.000
_cell.length_c   1.000
_cell.angle_alpha   90.00
_cell.angle_beta   90.00
_cell.angle_gamma   90.00
#
_symmetry.space_group_name_H-M   'P 1'
#
loop_
_entity.id
_entity.type
_entity.pdbx_description
1 polymer ?
#
loop_
_entity_poly.entity_id
_entity_poly.type
_entity_poly.pdbx_seq_one_letter_code
_entity_poly.pdbx_strand_id
1 'polypeptide(L)'
;DALRESVQPPPAADMLVYARRGSTSQRCVSPALDAALEAALRSAAARSGLRFVVHDDGATAAEQVSPFARAVAVVGPHGAALALATACAPGTLLVELPVLPLRSNYFAAMAAALGLNYRLFPNIASRTHGPFRAANRTAHFADPACDDGASLEAAAASLADEVVAAIRS
;
A
#
# COMPACT_ATOMS: atom_id res chain seq x y z
N ASP A 1 24.19 23.94 27.94
CA ASP A 1 24.94 23.16 26.94
C ASP A 1 24.59 21.64 26.90
N ALA A 2 23.55 21.21 27.63
CA ALA A 2 23.18 19.80 27.74
C ALA A 2 21.96 19.39 26.87
N LEU A 3 21.53 20.20 25.92
CA LEU A 3 20.36 19.91 25.05
C LEU A 3 20.70 19.76 23.56
N ARG A 4 21.93 19.47 23.20
CA ARG A 4 22.24 18.84 21.92
C ARG A 4 22.24 17.34 22.10
N GLU A 5 21.10 16.76 22.49
CA GLU A 5 20.84 15.36 22.22
C GLU A 5 21.10 15.13 20.74
N SER A 6 22.04 14.25 20.44
CA SER A 6 22.38 13.84 19.10
C SER A 6 21.11 13.25 18.46
N VAL A 7 20.36 14.07 17.73
CA VAL A 7 19.31 13.58 16.86
C VAL A 7 20.03 12.67 15.86
N GLN A 8 19.97 11.38 16.09
CA GLN A 8 20.47 10.43 15.11
C GLN A 8 19.80 10.75 13.77
N PRO A 9 20.55 10.84 12.69
CA PRO A 9 19.95 11.03 11.38
C PRO A 9 18.93 9.91 11.18
N PRO A 10 17.77 10.22 10.57
CA PRO A 10 16.78 9.19 10.31
C PRO A 10 17.45 8.04 9.55
N PRO A 11 17.11 6.78 9.85
CA PRO A 11 17.67 5.63 9.16
C PRO A 11 17.45 5.81 7.65
N ALA A 12 18.46 5.45 6.86
CA ALA A 12 18.36 5.54 5.41
C ALA A 12 17.09 4.82 4.92
N ALA A 13 16.32 5.48 4.07
CA ALA A 13 15.13 4.89 3.47
C ALA A 13 15.58 3.77 2.51
N ASP A 14 15.17 2.53 2.80
CA ASP A 14 15.61 1.34 2.10
C ASP A 14 14.50 0.28 1.94
N MET A 15 13.24 0.64 2.21
CA MET A 15 12.13 -0.31 2.24
C MET A 15 11.05 0.01 1.22
N LEU A 16 10.51 -1.05 0.60
CA LEU A 16 9.21 -1.04 -0.03
C LEU A 16 8.23 -1.77 0.91
N VAL A 17 7.23 -1.03 1.39
CA VAL A 17 6.24 -1.54 2.35
C VAL A 17 4.94 -1.86 1.63
N TYR A 18 4.46 -3.08 1.77
CA TYR A 18 3.09 -3.46 1.40
C TYR A 18 2.22 -3.40 2.65
N ALA A 19 1.38 -2.37 2.74
CA ALA A 19 0.44 -2.16 3.83
C ALA A 19 -0.78 -3.07 3.65
N ARG A 20 -0.59 -4.39 3.88
CA ARG A 20 -1.63 -5.41 3.78
C ARG A 20 -2.75 -5.12 4.77
N ARG A 21 -3.96 -5.53 4.42
CA ARG A 21 -5.08 -5.60 5.35
C ARG A 21 -5.44 -7.04 5.64
N GLY A 22 -5.64 -7.35 6.93
CA GLY A 22 -6.03 -8.69 7.37
C GLY A 22 -7.31 -9.18 6.67
N SER A 23 -7.40 -10.48 6.42
CA SER A 23 -8.50 -11.14 5.69
C SER A 23 -9.88 -10.95 6.34
N THR A 24 -9.95 -10.57 7.62
CA THR A 24 -11.19 -10.26 8.34
C THR A 24 -11.72 -8.85 8.05
N SER A 25 -10.95 -8.01 7.36
CA SER A 25 -11.36 -6.65 7.01
C SER A 25 -12.33 -6.66 5.82
N GLN A 26 -13.43 -5.92 5.90
CA GLN A 26 -14.36 -5.70 4.78
C GLN A 26 -13.74 -4.93 3.60
N ARG A 27 -12.52 -4.44 3.72
CA ARG A 27 -11.78 -3.66 2.72
C ARG A 27 -10.47 -4.35 2.34
N CYS A 28 -10.37 -5.67 2.50
CA CYS A 28 -9.25 -6.43 1.98
C CYS A 28 -9.39 -6.65 0.46
N VAL A 29 -8.30 -6.87 -0.21
CA VAL A 29 -8.28 -7.41 -1.58
C VAL A 29 -8.57 -8.92 -1.54
N SER A 30 -8.95 -9.52 -2.67
CA SER A 30 -9.11 -10.98 -2.72
C SER A 30 -7.79 -11.69 -2.40
N PRO A 31 -7.82 -12.91 -1.84
CA PRO A 31 -6.59 -13.66 -1.55
C PRO A 31 -5.71 -13.87 -2.78
N ALA A 32 -6.30 -14.08 -3.96
CA ALA A 32 -5.55 -14.24 -5.21
C ALA A 32 -4.84 -12.94 -5.61
N LEU A 33 -5.53 -11.80 -5.53
CA LEU A 33 -4.94 -10.48 -5.79
C LEU A 33 -3.88 -10.12 -4.75
N ASP A 34 -4.10 -10.43 -3.48
CA ASP A 34 -3.13 -10.18 -2.41
C ASP A 34 -1.82 -10.95 -2.66
N ALA A 35 -1.92 -12.22 -3.04
CA ALA A 35 -0.76 -13.04 -3.40
C ALA A 35 -0.02 -12.50 -4.64
N ALA A 36 -0.76 -12.10 -5.69
CA ALA A 36 -0.19 -11.51 -6.89
C ALA A 36 0.52 -10.17 -6.59
N LEU A 37 -0.09 -9.31 -5.78
CA LEU A 37 0.50 -8.05 -5.35
C LEU A 37 1.77 -8.27 -4.53
N GLU A 38 1.75 -9.19 -3.57
CA GLU A 38 2.93 -9.51 -2.78
C GLU A 38 4.08 -9.99 -3.66
N ALA A 39 3.83 -10.93 -4.58
CA ALA A 39 4.84 -11.45 -5.48
C ALA A 39 5.42 -10.35 -6.41
N ALA A 40 4.57 -9.53 -7.01
CA ALA A 40 4.98 -8.45 -7.91
C ALA A 40 5.76 -7.36 -7.18
N LEU A 41 5.31 -6.92 -6.00
CA LEU A 41 5.99 -5.89 -5.21
C LEU A 41 7.32 -6.39 -4.62
N ARG A 42 7.41 -7.67 -4.23
CA ARG A 42 8.66 -8.30 -3.82
C ARG A 42 9.68 -8.28 -4.96
N SER A 43 9.26 -8.62 -6.18
CA SER A 43 10.09 -8.52 -7.37
C SER A 43 10.52 -7.08 -7.68
N ALA A 44 9.60 -6.11 -7.55
CA ALA A 44 9.90 -4.69 -7.72
C ALA A 44 10.96 -4.19 -6.71
N ALA A 45 10.82 -4.57 -5.44
CA ALA A 45 11.80 -4.24 -4.40
C ALA A 45 13.19 -4.79 -4.75
N ALA A 46 13.28 -6.06 -5.15
CA ALA A 46 14.55 -6.68 -5.55
C ALA A 46 15.20 -5.96 -6.74
N ARG A 47 14.41 -5.60 -7.76
CA ARG A 47 14.89 -4.83 -8.92
C ARG A 47 15.37 -3.41 -8.56
N SER A 48 14.89 -2.87 -7.45
CA SER A 48 15.23 -1.53 -6.97
C SER A 48 16.29 -1.54 -5.85
N GLY A 49 16.80 -2.71 -5.46
CA GLY A 49 17.76 -2.84 -4.35
C GLY A 49 17.15 -2.53 -2.98
N LEU A 50 15.82 -2.63 -2.84
CA LEU A 50 15.09 -2.34 -1.62
C LEU A 50 14.74 -3.61 -0.85
N ARG A 51 14.61 -3.48 0.46
CA ARG A 51 14.03 -4.52 1.31
C ARG A 51 12.50 -4.49 1.16
N PHE A 52 11.90 -5.64 0.95
CA PHE A 52 10.44 -5.78 0.92
C PHE A 52 9.91 -6.15 2.29
N VAL A 53 8.89 -5.44 2.74
CA VAL A 53 8.22 -5.67 4.03
C VAL A 53 6.71 -5.72 3.80
N VAL A 54 6.07 -6.78 4.26
CA VAL A 54 4.62 -6.85 4.39
C VAL A 54 4.28 -6.38 5.80
N HIS A 55 3.50 -5.30 5.90
CA HIS A 55 2.98 -4.84 7.17
C HIS A 55 1.75 -5.67 7.56
N ASP A 56 1.74 -6.17 8.79
CA ASP A 56 0.65 -6.94 9.38
C ASP A 56 0.25 -6.35 10.75
N ASP A 57 -1.04 -6.43 11.10
CA ASP A 57 -1.64 -5.79 12.27
C ASP A 57 -1.25 -6.46 13.61
N GLY A 58 -0.49 -7.57 13.60
CA GLY A 58 -0.14 -8.37 14.79
C GLY A 58 1.02 -7.84 15.64
N ALA A 59 1.69 -6.76 15.23
CA ALA A 59 2.89 -6.24 15.88
C ALA A 59 2.58 -5.16 16.93
N THR A 60 3.57 -4.85 17.78
CA THR A 60 3.50 -3.67 18.66
C THR A 60 3.44 -2.37 17.85
N ALA A 61 2.96 -1.29 18.44
CA ALA A 61 2.88 0.01 17.76
C ALA A 61 4.22 0.46 17.16
N ALA A 62 5.33 0.22 17.88
CA ALA A 62 6.66 0.56 17.38
C ALA A 62 7.08 -0.28 16.17
N GLU A 63 6.79 -1.58 16.18
CA GLU A 63 7.07 -2.50 15.07
C GLU A 63 6.21 -2.18 13.86
N GLN A 64 4.96 -1.73 14.07
CA GLN A 64 4.07 -1.30 12.98
C GLN A 64 4.58 -0.02 12.30
N VAL A 65 5.08 0.96 13.05
CA VAL A 65 5.50 2.27 12.52
C VAL A 65 6.90 2.21 11.90
N SER A 66 7.81 1.42 12.45
CA SER A 66 9.22 1.37 12.05
C SER A 66 9.47 1.16 10.55
N PRO A 67 8.76 0.26 9.83
CA PRO A 67 8.94 0.10 8.40
C PRO A 67 8.57 1.35 7.60
N PHE A 68 7.53 2.09 8.03
CA PHE A 68 7.09 3.31 7.35
C PHE A 68 8.11 4.44 7.48
N ALA A 69 8.77 4.57 8.62
CA ALA A 69 9.83 5.56 8.81
C ALA A 69 11.06 5.32 7.91
N ARG A 70 11.20 4.11 7.36
CA ARG A 70 12.27 3.71 6.42
C ARG A 70 11.78 3.48 5.00
N ALA A 71 10.52 3.77 4.72
CA ALA A 71 9.95 3.49 3.41
C ALA A 71 10.45 4.47 2.34
N VAL A 72 10.86 3.95 1.19
CA VAL A 72 10.97 4.65 -0.09
C VAL A 72 9.61 4.68 -0.78
N ALA A 73 8.86 3.58 -0.62
CA ALA A 73 7.52 3.45 -1.16
C ALA A 73 6.61 2.66 -0.21
N VAL A 74 5.36 3.08 -0.13
CA VAL A 74 4.27 2.38 0.57
C VAL A 74 3.16 2.11 -0.42
N VAL A 75 2.72 0.86 -0.52
CA VAL A 75 1.61 0.43 -1.38
C VAL A 75 0.57 -0.27 -0.52
N GLY A 76 -0.70 0.05 -0.66
CA GLY A 76 -1.73 -0.67 0.08
C GLY A 76 -3.15 -0.30 -0.25
N PRO A 77 -4.12 -1.17 0.10
CA PRO A 77 -5.53 -0.87 -0.04
C PRO A 77 -5.94 0.27 0.90
N HIS A 78 -6.93 1.05 0.46
CA HIS A 78 -7.50 2.13 1.27
C HIS A 78 -7.86 1.65 2.68
N GLY A 79 -7.26 2.25 3.70
CA GLY A 79 -7.57 1.88 5.08
C GLY A 79 -6.56 2.34 6.13
N ALA A 80 -6.81 1.91 7.38
CA ALA A 80 -6.08 2.37 8.55
C ALA A 80 -4.55 2.14 8.45
N ALA A 81 -4.11 1.04 7.84
CA ALA A 81 -2.69 0.78 7.65
C ALA A 81 -1.97 1.87 6.83
N LEU A 82 -2.65 2.47 5.82
CA LEU A 82 -2.07 3.60 5.08
C LEU A 82 -1.89 4.87 5.93
N ALA A 83 -2.63 5.02 7.04
CA ALA A 83 -2.43 6.16 7.93
C ALA A 83 -1.06 6.14 8.62
N LEU A 84 -0.40 4.98 8.70
CA LEU A 84 0.98 4.87 9.20
C LEU A 84 2.00 5.56 8.29
N ALA A 85 1.61 5.92 7.06
CA ALA A 85 2.43 6.76 6.18
C ALA A 85 2.69 8.17 6.75
N THR A 86 2.00 8.56 7.83
CA THR A 86 2.35 9.75 8.62
C THR A 86 3.77 9.68 9.21
N ALA A 87 4.34 8.49 9.34
CA ALA A 87 5.72 8.29 9.78
C ALA A 87 6.76 8.34 8.64
N CYS A 88 6.32 8.40 7.39
CA CYS A 88 7.22 8.45 6.24
C CYS A 88 7.92 9.81 6.11
N ALA A 89 9.12 9.80 5.55
CA ALA A 89 9.82 11.02 5.18
C ALA A 89 9.15 11.70 3.97
N PRO A 90 9.23 13.03 3.85
CA PRO A 90 8.83 13.73 2.62
C PRO A 90 9.50 13.12 1.39
N GLY A 91 8.76 13.06 0.27
CA GLY A 91 9.23 12.43 -0.96
C GLY A 91 8.94 10.92 -1.06
N THR A 92 8.56 10.24 0.04
CA THR A 92 8.13 8.83 -0.02
C THR A 92 6.95 8.65 -0.98
N LEU A 93 7.01 7.64 -1.84
CA LEU A 93 5.91 7.28 -2.72
C LEU A 93 4.80 6.59 -1.92
N LEU A 94 3.59 7.13 -1.96
CA LEU A 94 2.39 6.53 -1.36
C LEU A 94 1.41 6.12 -2.46
N VAL A 95 1.22 4.82 -2.65
CA VAL A 95 0.28 4.26 -3.64
C VAL A 95 -0.93 3.69 -2.93
N GLU A 96 -2.08 4.27 -3.20
CA GLU A 96 -3.36 3.79 -2.70
C GLU A 96 -4.07 2.90 -3.73
N LEU A 97 -4.48 1.71 -3.29
CA LEU A 97 -5.32 0.80 -4.05
C LEU A 97 -6.77 1.01 -3.62
N PRO A 98 -7.64 1.54 -4.47
CA PRO A 98 -9.03 1.76 -4.12
C PRO A 98 -9.77 0.42 -4.09
N VAL A 99 -10.22 0.00 -2.93
CA VAL A 99 -10.99 -1.25 -2.71
C VAL A 99 -12.51 -1.03 -2.63
N LEU A 100 -12.95 0.22 -2.78
CA LEU A 100 -14.35 0.63 -2.80
C LEU A 100 -14.50 1.83 -3.74
N PRO A 101 -15.71 2.14 -4.23
CA PRO A 101 -15.95 3.41 -4.90
C PRO A 101 -15.73 4.55 -3.90
N LEU A 102 -14.47 4.99 -3.81
CA LEU A 102 -14.04 6.01 -2.86
C LEU A 102 -14.49 7.39 -3.35
N ARG A 103 -15.23 8.07 -2.49
CA ARG A 103 -15.47 9.52 -2.59
C ARG A 103 -14.55 10.32 -1.65
N SER A 104 -13.56 9.66 -1.05
CA SER A 104 -12.65 10.25 -0.07
C SER A 104 -11.31 10.57 -0.71
N ASN A 105 -10.82 11.78 -0.53
CA ASN A 105 -9.48 12.23 -0.87
C ASN A 105 -8.55 12.24 0.36
N TYR A 106 -8.88 11.49 1.40
CA TYR A 106 -8.18 11.56 2.70
C TYR A 106 -6.66 11.34 2.56
N PHE A 107 -6.25 10.25 1.89
CA PHE A 107 -4.82 9.96 1.74
C PHE A 107 -4.12 10.90 0.75
N ALA A 108 -4.81 11.41 -0.26
CA ALA A 108 -4.27 12.45 -1.13
C ALA A 108 -4.01 13.75 -0.35
N ALA A 109 -4.96 14.17 0.49
CA ALA A 109 -4.80 15.36 1.33
C ALA A 109 -3.71 15.17 2.39
N MET A 110 -3.66 14.00 3.03
CA MET A 110 -2.62 13.64 3.99
C MET A 110 -1.23 13.67 3.33
N ALA A 111 -1.10 13.07 2.16
CA ALA A 111 0.16 13.03 1.42
C ALA A 111 0.62 14.43 1.02
N ALA A 112 -0.28 15.29 0.54
CA ALA A 112 0.03 16.67 0.22
C ALA A 112 0.53 17.45 1.45
N ALA A 113 -0.09 17.26 2.61
CA ALA A 113 0.30 17.91 3.86
C ALA A 113 1.67 17.45 4.37
N LEU A 114 2.06 16.20 4.09
CA LEU A 114 3.31 15.58 4.52
C LEU A 114 4.42 15.62 3.46
N GLY A 115 4.16 16.18 2.29
CA GLY A 115 5.11 16.21 1.17
C GLY A 115 5.41 14.83 0.57
N LEU A 116 4.46 13.88 0.64
CA LEU A 116 4.58 12.57 0.03
C LEU A 116 4.17 12.59 -1.45
N ASN A 117 4.74 11.72 -2.25
CA ASN A 117 4.37 11.53 -3.65
C ASN A 117 3.16 10.56 -3.73
N TYR A 118 1.95 11.11 -3.78
CA TYR A 118 0.74 10.30 -3.81
C TYR A 118 0.34 9.84 -5.22
N ARG A 119 -0.04 8.58 -5.32
CA ARG A 119 -0.67 8.00 -6.51
C ARG A 119 -1.86 7.13 -6.14
N LEU A 120 -2.95 7.30 -6.88
CA LEU A 120 -4.09 6.38 -6.87
C LEU A 120 -3.93 5.41 -8.03
N PHE A 121 -4.01 4.09 -7.77
CA PHE A 121 -3.94 3.07 -8.80
C PHE A 121 -5.33 2.46 -9.08
N PRO A 122 -6.14 3.06 -9.98
CA PRO A 122 -7.56 2.74 -10.11
C PRO A 122 -7.83 1.38 -10.76
N ASN A 123 -6.89 0.85 -11.54
CA ASN A 123 -7.13 -0.32 -12.40
C ASN A 123 -7.29 -1.64 -11.64
N ILE A 124 -6.82 -1.74 -10.41
CA ILE A 124 -7.00 -2.93 -9.57
C ILE A 124 -8.43 -2.99 -9.00
N ALA A 125 -8.97 -1.85 -8.57
CA ALA A 125 -10.31 -1.80 -7.96
C ALA A 125 -11.45 -2.08 -8.95
N SER A 126 -11.31 -1.65 -10.19
CA SER A 126 -12.35 -1.85 -11.20
C SER A 126 -12.52 -3.32 -11.63
N ARG A 127 -11.54 -4.17 -11.31
CA ARG A 127 -11.54 -5.59 -11.67
C ARG A 127 -11.96 -6.51 -10.53
N THR A 128 -11.87 -6.04 -9.27
CA THR A 128 -12.21 -6.83 -8.09
C THR A 128 -13.61 -6.54 -7.54
N HIS A 129 -14.30 -5.55 -8.07
CA HIS A 129 -15.65 -5.16 -7.63
C HIS A 129 -16.64 -5.34 -8.77
N GLY A 130 -17.39 -6.43 -8.72
CA GLY A 130 -18.69 -6.49 -9.35
C GLY A 130 -19.57 -5.32 -8.87
N PRO A 131 -20.69 -5.01 -9.54
CA PRO A 131 -21.50 -3.85 -9.20
C PRO A 131 -21.90 -3.89 -7.73
N PHE A 132 -21.45 -2.91 -6.96
CA PHE A 132 -21.77 -2.73 -5.56
C PHE A 132 -23.28 -2.70 -5.40
N ARG A 133 -23.88 -3.79 -4.96
CA ARG A 133 -25.27 -3.82 -4.52
C ARG A 133 -25.32 -3.23 -3.12
N ALA A 134 -25.74 -1.98 -3.04
CA ALA A 134 -25.89 -1.21 -1.80
C ALA A 134 -26.84 -1.84 -0.75
N ALA A 135 -27.40 -3.01 -1.03
CA ALA A 135 -28.49 -3.60 -0.27
C ALA A 135 -28.07 -4.67 0.76
N ASN A 136 -26.80 -5.10 0.82
CA ASN A 136 -26.44 -6.15 1.78
C ASN A 136 -25.06 -5.91 2.40
N ARG A 137 -25.04 -5.47 3.65
CA ARG A 137 -23.83 -5.21 4.45
C ARG A 137 -22.97 -6.44 4.76
N THR A 138 -23.37 -7.61 4.31
CA THR A 138 -22.69 -8.90 4.52
C THR A 138 -22.15 -9.54 3.24
N ALA A 139 -22.19 -8.85 2.10
CA ALA A 139 -21.60 -9.38 0.87
C ALA A 139 -20.09 -9.38 0.99
N HIS A 140 -19.52 -10.56 1.14
CA HIS A 140 -18.10 -10.81 0.91
C HIS A 140 -17.73 -10.32 -0.50
N PHE A 141 -16.72 -9.49 -0.61
CA PHE A 141 -16.27 -8.84 -1.85
C PHE A 141 -15.45 -9.78 -2.76
N ALA A 142 -15.83 -11.02 -2.88
CA ALA A 142 -15.31 -11.93 -3.88
C ALA A 142 -16.45 -12.22 -4.85
N ASP A 143 -16.48 -11.53 -5.99
CA ASP A 143 -17.18 -12.04 -7.16
C ASP A 143 -16.23 -13.03 -7.86
N PRO A 144 -16.44 -14.35 -7.72
CA PRO A 144 -15.57 -15.35 -8.35
C PRO A 144 -15.58 -15.27 -9.89
N ALA A 145 -16.50 -14.52 -10.49
CA ALA A 145 -16.59 -14.34 -11.93
C ALA A 145 -15.59 -13.30 -12.48
N CYS A 146 -14.90 -12.55 -11.61
CA CYS A 146 -13.89 -11.55 -12.01
C CYS A 146 -12.44 -12.02 -11.77
N ASP A 147 -12.24 -13.22 -11.27
CA ASP A 147 -10.95 -13.75 -10.82
C ASP A 147 -10.35 -14.65 -11.91
N ASP A 148 -10.07 -14.11 -13.10
CA ASP A 148 -9.09 -14.77 -13.94
C ASP A 148 -7.68 -14.43 -13.43
N GLY A 149 -6.98 -15.42 -12.89
CA GLY A 149 -5.66 -15.25 -12.28
C GLY A 149 -4.67 -14.49 -13.18
N ALA A 150 -4.70 -14.71 -14.49
CA ALA A 150 -3.82 -14.06 -15.45
C ALA A 150 -4.05 -12.53 -15.51
N SER A 151 -5.30 -12.08 -15.39
CA SER A 151 -5.65 -10.66 -15.36
C SER A 151 -5.19 -9.98 -14.07
N LEU A 152 -5.27 -10.67 -12.94
CA LEU A 152 -4.80 -10.16 -11.63
C LEU A 152 -3.27 -10.05 -11.58
N GLU A 153 -2.57 -11.07 -12.09
CA GLU A 153 -1.11 -11.06 -12.20
C GLU A 153 -0.62 -9.92 -13.10
N ALA A 154 -1.27 -9.72 -14.26
CA ALA A 154 -0.93 -8.63 -15.17
C ALA A 154 -1.16 -7.25 -14.53
N ALA A 155 -2.25 -7.08 -13.77
CA ALA A 155 -2.52 -5.83 -13.04
C ALA A 155 -1.51 -5.58 -11.92
N ALA A 156 -1.14 -6.62 -11.18
CA ALA A 156 -0.11 -6.54 -10.13
C ALA A 156 1.28 -6.23 -10.72
N ALA A 157 1.63 -6.83 -11.86
CA ALA A 157 2.88 -6.55 -12.55
C ALA A 157 2.94 -5.10 -13.06
N SER A 158 1.85 -4.61 -13.65
CA SER A 158 1.74 -3.21 -14.10
C SER A 158 1.94 -2.21 -12.95
N LEU A 159 1.31 -2.48 -11.80
CA LEU A 159 1.52 -1.68 -10.59
C LEU A 159 3.00 -1.70 -10.15
N ALA A 160 3.60 -2.89 -10.12
CA ALA A 160 4.98 -3.06 -9.70
C ALA A 160 5.96 -2.28 -10.61
N ASP A 161 5.71 -2.26 -11.91
CA ASP A 161 6.51 -1.49 -12.88
C ASP A 161 6.34 0.02 -12.70
N GLU A 162 5.12 0.49 -12.44
CA GLU A 162 4.88 1.90 -12.10
C GLU A 162 5.59 2.31 -10.80
N VAL A 163 5.58 1.45 -9.79
CA VAL A 163 6.30 1.68 -8.53
C VAL A 163 7.80 1.79 -8.78
N VAL A 164 8.40 0.87 -9.55
CA VAL A 164 9.82 0.93 -9.91
C VAL A 164 10.16 2.21 -10.67
N ALA A 165 9.33 2.58 -11.66
CA ALA A 165 9.54 3.81 -12.43
C ALA A 165 9.48 5.06 -11.54
N ALA A 166 8.53 5.10 -10.60
CA ALA A 166 8.37 6.24 -9.70
C ALA A 166 9.45 6.35 -8.62
N ILE A 167 10.07 5.22 -8.21
CA ILE A 167 11.21 5.24 -7.26
C ILE A 167 12.48 5.76 -7.92
N ARG A 168 12.63 5.59 -9.24
CA ARG A 168 13.82 5.98 -10.01
C ARG A 168 13.77 7.41 -10.55
N SER A 169 12.61 8.05 -10.52
CA SER A 169 12.40 9.43 -10.97
C SER A 169 12.76 10.45 -9.89
#